data_39c6edaa4db5e9c09df25d5fd53e7476
#
_entry.id   39c6edaa4db5e9c09df25d5fd53e7476
#
_cell.length_a   1.000
_cell.length_b   1.000
_cell.length_c   1.000
_cell.angle_alpha   90.00
_cell.angle_beta   90.00
_cell.angle_gamma   90.00
#
_symmetry.space_group_name_H-M   'P 1'
#
loop_
_entity.id
_entity.type
_entity.pdbx_description
1 polymer ?
#
loop_
_entity_poly.entity_id
_entity_poly.type
_entity_poly.pdbx_seq_one_letter_code
_entity_poly.pdbx_strand_id
1 'polypeptide(L)'
;TGSEAYIDALQTDTAINPGNSGGPLVNAASEVIGVNSAIATLSTTTSSGGSIGLGFSIPINQAKRIANEIINSATISNATVITKGTSTRPLLGVTFDTTYTGIGAKIGSVTSGGAADLAGITAGNIIKSVDGTLVKDNVETIVRIRSHAPGERAVLVVEVSGVNKTFNVTLGSAPSNNG
;
A
#
# COMPACT_ATOMS: atom_id res chain seq x y z
N THR A 1 12.73 13.33 8.49
CA THR A 1 11.85 12.16 8.64
C THR A 1 11.51 11.68 7.25
N GLY A 2 12.26 10.66 6.77
CA GLY A 2 12.08 10.08 5.45
C GLY A 2 10.69 9.48 5.33
N SER A 3 9.96 9.87 4.29
CA SER A 3 8.73 9.21 3.86
C SER A 3 9.12 7.84 3.32
N GLU A 4 9.19 6.83 4.18
CA GLU A 4 9.38 5.46 3.74
C GLU A 4 8.16 5.05 2.90
N ALA A 5 8.40 4.75 1.63
CA ALA A 5 7.36 4.29 0.72
C ALA A 5 7.20 2.78 0.90
N TYR A 6 6.22 2.37 1.70
CA TYR A 6 5.81 0.97 1.77
C TYR A 6 4.92 0.66 0.58
N ILE A 7 5.28 -0.36 -0.18
CA ILE A 7 4.51 -0.86 -1.32
C ILE A 7 4.16 -2.32 -1.08
N ASP A 8 2.93 -2.70 -1.41
CA ASP A 8 2.58 -4.10 -1.59
C ASP A 8 3.17 -4.53 -2.95
N ALA A 9 4.15 -5.44 -2.93
CA ALA A 9 4.87 -5.81 -4.13
C ALA A 9 4.95 -7.33 -4.29
N LEU A 10 4.83 -7.78 -5.53
CA LEU A 10 5.17 -9.14 -5.91
C LEU A 10 6.69 -9.26 -5.94
N GLN A 11 7.23 -10.15 -5.12
CA GLN A 11 8.65 -10.51 -5.20
C GLN A 11 8.84 -11.59 -6.26
N THR A 12 9.90 -11.46 -7.06
CA THR A 12 10.29 -12.43 -8.08
C THR A 12 11.79 -12.63 -8.09
N ASP A 13 12.23 -13.84 -8.42
CA ASP A 13 13.61 -14.21 -8.71
C ASP A 13 13.97 -14.06 -10.20
N THR A 14 13.02 -13.64 -11.03
CA THR A 14 13.25 -13.35 -12.44
C THR A 14 14.31 -12.27 -12.59
N ALA A 15 15.16 -12.40 -13.61
CA ALA A 15 16.24 -11.44 -13.88
C ALA A 15 15.71 -10.05 -14.24
N ILE A 16 15.48 -9.23 -13.22
CA ILE A 16 15.12 -7.81 -13.38
C ILE A 16 16.42 -7.00 -13.45
N ASN A 17 16.63 -6.30 -14.56
CA ASN A 17 17.81 -5.47 -14.80
C ASN A 17 17.39 -4.03 -15.10
N PRO A 18 18.32 -3.06 -15.03
CA PRO A 18 18.07 -1.70 -15.52
C PRO A 18 17.54 -1.72 -16.95
N GLY A 19 16.42 -1.04 -17.18
CA GLY A 19 15.68 -1.06 -18.45
C GLY A 19 14.38 -1.88 -18.40
N ASN A 20 14.23 -2.80 -17.45
CA ASN A 20 12.99 -3.57 -17.28
C ASN A 20 11.90 -2.82 -16.48
N SER A 21 12.25 -1.71 -15.82
CA SER A 21 11.30 -0.90 -15.03
C SER A 21 10.18 -0.36 -15.92
N GLY A 22 8.94 -0.51 -15.46
CA GLY A 22 7.73 -0.19 -16.24
C GLY A 22 7.28 -1.31 -17.18
N GLY A 23 8.13 -2.32 -17.44
CA GLY A 23 7.76 -3.50 -18.20
C GLY A 23 6.87 -4.47 -17.41
N PRO A 24 6.18 -5.40 -18.11
CA PRO A 24 5.29 -6.34 -17.47
C PRO A 24 6.05 -7.48 -16.78
N LEU A 25 5.55 -7.91 -15.61
CA LEU A 25 5.82 -9.24 -15.08
C LEU A 25 4.68 -10.16 -15.54
N VAL A 26 5.02 -11.28 -16.21
CA VAL A 26 4.04 -12.22 -16.74
C VAL A 26 4.16 -13.57 -16.05
N ASN A 27 3.03 -14.28 -15.92
CA ASN A 27 3.00 -15.66 -15.43
C ASN A 27 3.18 -16.68 -16.58
N ALA A 28 3.18 -17.97 -16.26
CA ALA A 28 3.32 -19.05 -17.23
C ALA A 28 2.16 -19.15 -18.23
N ALA A 29 1.01 -18.54 -17.93
CA ALA A 29 -0.14 -18.44 -18.85
C ALA A 29 -0.07 -17.18 -19.74
N SER A 30 1.05 -16.45 -19.75
CA SER A 30 1.24 -15.20 -20.49
C SER A 30 0.34 -14.05 -20.04
N GLU A 31 -0.17 -14.13 -18.81
CA GLU A 31 -0.96 -13.04 -18.24
C GLU A 31 -0.05 -12.05 -17.51
N VAL A 32 -0.34 -10.75 -17.64
CA VAL A 32 0.38 -9.72 -16.91
C VAL A 32 -0.10 -9.72 -15.46
N ILE A 33 0.79 -10.04 -14.53
CA ILE A 33 0.53 -10.11 -13.08
C ILE A 33 1.10 -8.91 -12.32
N GLY A 34 2.04 -8.18 -12.91
CA GLY A 34 2.66 -7.01 -12.27
C GLY A 34 3.35 -6.07 -13.25
N VAL A 35 3.76 -4.92 -12.72
CA VAL A 35 4.60 -3.92 -13.41
C VAL A 35 5.92 -3.81 -12.67
N ASN A 36 7.03 -4.09 -13.35
CA ASN A 36 8.36 -4.08 -12.73
C ASN A 36 8.72 -2.68 -12.23
N SER A 37 9.13 -2.55 -10.97
CA SER A 37 9.37 -1.25 -10.34
C SER A 37 10.75 -1.11 -9.72
N ALA A 38 11.24 -2.12 -9.03
CA ALA A 38 12.46 -2.04 -8.24
C ALA A 38 13.23 -3.37 -8.23
N ILE A 39 14.52 -3.26 -7.94
CA ILE A 39 15.40 -4.40 -7.65
C ILE A 39 16.05 -4.16 -6.29
N ALA A 40 16.28 -5.24 -5.55
CA ALA A 40 17.20 -5.17 -4.43
C ALA A 40 18.63 -5.26 -4.95
N THR A 41 19.44 -4.25 -4.67
CA THR A 41 20.87 -4.23 -4.99
C THR A 41 21.68 -4.28 -3.72
N LEU A 42 22.72 -5.12 -3.70
CA LEU A 42 23.76 -4.98 -2.68
C LEU A 42 24.58 -3.75 -3.04
N SER A 43 24.43 -2.68 -2.26
CA SER A 43 25.26 -1.48 -2.37
C SER A 43 26.70 -1.81 -1.95
N THR A 44 27.50 -2.29 -2.90
CA THR A 44 28.96 -2.19 -2.80
C THR A 44 29.39 -0.99 -3.63
N THR A 45 30.20 -0.16 -3.05
CA THR A 45 30.58 1.22 -3.45
C THR A 45 31.25 1.39 -4.82
N THR A 46 31.12 0.47 -5.76
CA THR A 46 31.68 0.61 -7.10
C THR A 46 30.85 -0.13 -8.13
N SER A 47 30.26 0.63 -9.03
CA SER A 47 29.76 0.29 -10.38
C SER A 47 28.69 -0.81 -10.52
N SER A 48 27.53 -0.43 -11.08
CA SER A 48 26.51 -1.25 -11.74
C SER A 48 26.19 -2.58 -11.03
N GLY A 49 25.57 -2.50 -9.86
CA GLY A 49 25.02 -3.67 -9.17
C GLY A 49 23.89 -4.28 -9.99
N GLY A 50 24.11 -5.46 -10.55
CA GLY A 50 23.06 -6.29 -11.10
C GLY A 50 22.09 -6.74 -10.00
N SER A 51 20.93 -7.22 -10.40
CA SER A 51 19.97 -7.85 -9.49
C SER A 51 20.64 -9.02 -8.77
N ILE A 52 20.47 -9.07 -7.43
CA ILE A 52 20.86 -10.23 -6.61
C ILE A 52 19.81 -11.36 -6.65
N GLY A 53 18.95 -11.38 -7.68
CA GLY A 53 17.85 -12.33 -7.78
C GLY A 53 16.61 -11.93 -6.98
N LEU A 54 16.51 -10.67 -6.56
CA LEU A 54 15.33 -10.13 -5.90
C LEU A 54 14.80 -8.94 -6.73
N GLY A 55 13.70 -9.19 -7.43
CA GLY A 55 12.93 -8.19 -8.15
C GLY A 55 11.60 -7.91 -7.45
N PHE A 56 11.08 -6.71 -7.62
CA PHE A 56 9.79 -6.29 -7.08
C PHE A 56 8.93 -5.67 -8.17
N SER A 57 7.68 -6.14 -8.25
CA SER A 57 6.71 -5.66 -9.22
C SER A 57 5.45 -5.20 -8.51
N ILE A 58 4.89 -4.08 -8.95
CA ILE A 58 3.59 -3.59 -8.48
C ILE A 58 2.51 -4.55 -8.98
N PRO A 59 1.65 -5.11 -8.12
CA PRO A 59 0.56 -6.00 -8.55
C PRO A 59 -0.31 -5.34 -9.62
N ILE A 60 -0.66 -6.09 -10.67
CA ILE A 60 -1.37 -5.53 -11.83
C ILE A 60 -2.71 -4.90 -11.46
N ASN A 61 -3.42 -5.46 -10.47
CA ASN A 61 -4.69 -4.90 -10.03
C ASN A 61 -4.51 -3.50 -9.41
N GLN A 62 -3.46 -3.30 -8.63
CA GLN A 62 -3.11 -1.99 -8.07
C GLN A 62 -2.68 -1.01 -9.17
N ALA A 63 -1.83 -1.45 -10.11
CA ALA A 63 -1.41 -0.63 -11.24
C ALA A 63 -2.60 -0.18 -12.09
N LYS A 64 -3.53 -1.10 -12.43
CA LYS A 64 -4.76 -0.79 -13.17
C LYS A 64 -5.66 0.19 -12.42
N ARG A 65 -5.84 0.01 -11.11
CA ARG A 65 -6.63 0.93 -10.29
C ARG A 65 -6.06 2.35 -10.34
N ILE A 66 -4.77 2.49 -10.05
CA ILE A 66 -4.10 3.82 -10.05
C ILE A 66 -4.13 4.46 -11.45
N ALA A 67 -3.88 3.67 -12.50
CA ALA A 67 -3.96 4.17 -13.87
C ALA A 67 -5.37 4.69 -14.20
N ASN A 68 -6.42 3.96 -13.84
CA ASN A 68 -7.80 4.38 -14.03
C ASN A 68 -8.15 5.64 -13.23
N GLU A 69 -7.69 5.76 -11.98
CA GLU A 69 -7.87 6.98 -11.19
C GLU A 69 -7.22 8.19 -11.88
N ILE A 70 -5.99 8.04 -12.37
CA ILE A 70 -5.27 9.10 -13.08
C ILE A 70 -6.00 9.48 -14.37
N ILE A 71 -6.42 8.50 -15.17
CA ILE A 71 -7.14 8.73 -16.43
C ILE A 71 -8.46 9.44 -16.17
N ASN A 72 -9.24 8.95 -15.19
CA ASN A 72 -10.57 9.52 -14.90
C ASN A 72 -10.51 10.90 -14.23
N SER A 73 -9.42 11.22 -13.52
CA SER A 73 -9.21 12.53 -12.90
C SER A 73 -8.51 13.52 -13.84
N ALA A 74 -7.99 13.07 -14.98
CA ALA A 74 -7.37 13.95 -15.97
C ALA A 74 -8.45 14.76 -16.71
N THR A 75 -8.35 16.10 -16.68
CA THR A 75 -9.22 16.98 -17.44
C THR A 75 -8.55 17.32 -18.77
N ILE A 76 -9.18 16.94 -19.88
CA ILE A 76 -8.76 17.38 -21.21
C ILE A 76 -9.42 18.73 -21.48
N SER A 77 -8.66 19.81 -21.36
CA SER A 77 -9.12 21.16 -21.68
C SER A 77 -8.60 21.54 -23.07
N ASN A 78 -9.50 21.67 -24.02
CA ASN A 78 -9.27 22.15 -25.41
C ASN A 78 -7.90 21.76 -26.01
N ALA A 79 -7.79 20.52 -26.37
CA ALA A 79 -6.91 19.97 -27.40
C ALA A 79 -5.37 19.94 -27.17
N THR A 80 -4.79 20.36 -26.04
CA THR A 80 -3.32 20.24 -25.97
C THR A 80 -2.71 20.07 -24.58
N VAL A 81 -3.43 20.19 -23.48
CA VAL A 81 -2.85 20.05 -22.13
C VAL A 81 -3.60 18.99 -21.34
N ILE A 82 -2.95 17.85 -21.16
CA ILE A 82 -3.38 16.86 -20.15
C ILE A 82 -2.98 17.45 -18.80
N THR A 83 -3.95 17.96 -18.03
CA THR A 83 -3.69 18.30 -16.64
C THR A 83 -3.42 17.01 -15.86
N LYS A 84 -2.37 17.06 -15.04
CA LYS A 84 -1.92 15.92 -14.22
C LYS A 84 -3.10 15.32 -13.45
N GLY A 85 -3.45 14.08 -13.75
CA GLY A 85 -4.40 13.32 -12.97
C GLY A 85 -3.85 13.06 -11.57
N THR A 86 -4.74 13.02 -10.58
CA THR A 86 -4.38 12.76 -9.18
C THR A 86 -4.86 11.36 -8.79
N SER A 87 -4.03 10.62 -8.10
CA SER A 87 -4.46 9.40 -7.42
C SER A 87 -4.57 9.68 -5.92
N THR A 88 -5.58 9.11 -5.30
CA THR A 88 -5.80 9.20 -3.87
C THR A 88 -5.36 7.91 -3.18
N ARG A 89 -4.91 8.02 -1.92
CA ARG A 89 -4.51 6.87 -1.12
C ARG A 89 -5.61 6.50 -0.13
N PRO A 90 -5.89 5.21 0.09
CA PRO A 90 -6.80 4.80 1.14
C PRO A 90 -6.22 5.18 2.51
N LEU A 91 -7.08 5.61 3.42
CA LEU A 91 -6.71 6.09 4.74
C LEU A 91 -7.56 5.42 5.81
N LEU A 92 -6.91 4.78 6.78
CA LEU A 92 -7.58 4.24 7.97
C LEU A 92 -7.84 5.34 9.01
N GLY A 93 -7.03 6.39 9.03
CA GLY A 93 -7.16 7.49 9.99
C GLY A 93 -6.61 7.15 11.37
N VAL A 94 -5.47 6.47 11.43
CA VAL A 94 -4.77 6.13 12.67
C VAL A 94 -3.29 6.48 12.60
N THR A 95 -2.66 6.71 13.76
CA THR A 95 -1.21 6.58 13.94
C THR A 95 -0.93 5.29 14.71
N PHE A 96 0.24 4.70 14.50
CA PHE A 96 0.64 3.49 15.21
C PHE A 96 1.62 3.80 16.34
N ASP A 97 1.55 3.02 17.41
CA ASP A 97 2.53 3.01 18.50
C ASP A 97 3.78 2.24 18.01
N THR A 98 4.82 2.98 17.62
CA THR A 98 6.07 2.40 17.11
C THR A 98 6.93 1.76 18.19
N THR A 99 6.58 1.92 19.46
CA THR A 99 7.27 1.29 20.58
C THR A 99 6.69 -0.08 20.95
N TYR A 100 5.55 -0.43 20.36
CA TYR A 100 4.90 -1.72 20.58
C TYR A 100 5.69 -2.84 19.92
N THR A 101 6.07 -3.85 20.71
CA THR A 101 6.89 -5.01 20.28
C THR A 101 6.11 -6.31 20.17
N GLY A 102 4.81 -6.29 20.46
CA GLY A 102 3.94 -7.47 20.32
C GLY A 102 3.51 -7.70 18.87
N ILE A 103 2.85 -8.84 18.62
CA ILE A 103 2.34 -9.19 17.29
C ILE A 103 1.09 -8.36 16.98
N GLY A 104 1.07 -7.74 15.80
CA GLY A 104 0.01 -6.85 15.33
C GLY A 104 0.40 -5.39 15.35
N ALA A 105 -0.50 -4.52 14.91
CA ALA A 105 -0.27 -3.08 14.86
C ALA A 105 -1.07 -2.37 15.96
N LYS A 106 -0.39 -1.91 17.00
CA LYS A 106 -1.04 -1.16 18.08
C LYS A 106 -1.32 0.27 17.64
N ILE A 107 -2.55 0.71 17.84
CA ILE A 107 -3.01 2.05 17.50
C ILE A 107 -2.58 3.04 18.58
N GLY A 108 -1.80 4.03 18.20
CA GLY A 108 -1.35 5.12 19.08
C GLY A 108 -2.40 6.22 19.22
N SER A 109 -2.99 6.64 18.08
CA SER A 109 -4.10 7.61 18.05
C SER A 109 -5.06 7.34 16.89
N VAL A 110 -6.26 7.87 17.01
CA VAL A 110 -7.31 7.80 15.98
C VAL A 110 -7.72 9.21 15.61
N THR A 111 -7.82 9.48 14.30
CA THR A 111 -8.29 10.77 13.78
C THR A 111 -9.80 10.85 13.94
N SER A 112 -10.29 11.88 14.61
CA SER A 112 -11.73 12.11 14.77
C SER A 112 -12.43 12.27 13.42
N GLY A 113 -13.54 11.56 13.24
CA GLY A 113 -14.25 11.45 11.97
C GLY A 113 -13.55 10.62 10.90
N GLY A 114 -12.38 10.03 11.19
CA GLY A 114 -11.66 9.12 10.30
C GLY A 114 -12.30 7.74 10.22
N ALA A 115 -11.86 6.94 9.25
CA ALA A 115 -12.43 5.62 8.98
C ALA A 115 -12.45 4.68 10.21
N ALA A 116 -11.35 4.68 10.99
CA ALA A 116 -11.27 3.89 12.22
C ALA A 116 -12.21 4.39 13.31
N ASP A 117 -12.31 5.73 13.48
CA ASP A 117 -13.20 6.37 14.45
C ASP A 117 -14.68 6.04 14.16
N LEU A 118 -15.08 6.20 12.89
CA LEU A 118 -16.44 5.88 12.43
C LEU A 118 -16.78 4.40 12.59
N ALA A 119 -15.78 3.53 12.56
CA ALA A 119 -15.96 2.10 12.83
C ALA A 119 -15.93 1.75 14.33
N GLY A 120 -15.66 2.72 15.22
CA GLY A 120 -15.58 2.49 16.66
C GLY A 120 -14.28 1.89 17.15
N ILE A 121 -13.21 1.99 16.36
CA ILE A 121 -11.86 1.58 16.76
C ILE A 121 -11.19 2.73 17.50
N THR A 122 -10.52 2.43 18.61
CA THR A 122 -9.94 3.43 19.51
C THR A 122 -8.43 3.25 19.69
N ALA A 123 -7.75 4.27 20.19
CA ALA A 123 -6.36 4.19 20.60
C ALA A 123 -6.13 3.06 21.64
N GLY A 124 -4.98 2.43 21.57
CA GLY A 124 -4.64 1.26 22.41
C GLY A 124 -5.11 -0.08 21.87
N ASN A 125 -6.07 -0.12 20.93
CA ASN A 125 -6.47 -1.36 20.26
C ASN A 125 -5.33 -1.85 19.34
N ILE A 126 -5.31 -3.18 19.06
CA ILE A 126 -4.25 -3.80 18.27
C ILE A 126 -4.88 -4.48 17.04
N ILE A 127 -4.50 -4.06 15.84
CA ILE A 127 -4.94 -4.72 14.61
C ILE A 127 -4.18 -6.03 14.47
N LYS A 128 -4.90 -7.15 14.35
CA LYS A 128 -4.35 -8.51 14.21
C LYS A 128 -4.42 -9.03 12.79
N SER A 129 -5.43 -8.65 12.02
CA SER A 129 -5.52 -9.03 10.61
C SER A 129 -6.25 -7.97 9.79
N VAL A 130 -5.97 -7.98 8.49
CA VAL A 130 -6.65 -7.20 7.45
C VAL A 130 -7.13 -8.20 6.40
N ASP A 131 -8.42 -8.22 6.11
CA ASP A 131 -9.07 -9.11 5.13
C ASP A 131 -8.70 -10.59 5.29
N GLY A 132 -8.72 -11.05 6.54
CA GLY A 132 -8.39 -12.42 6.90
C GLY A 132 -6.90 -12.76 6.93
N THR A 133 -6.03 -11.84 6.49
CA THR A 133 -4.58 -12.05 6.56
C THR A 133 -4.00 -11.44 7.83
N LEU A 134 -3.31 -12.26 8.63
CA LEU A 134 -2.62 -11.80 9.84
C LEU A 134 -1.57 -10.75 9.51
N VAL A 135 -1.44 -9.77 10.38
CA VAL A 135 -0.39 -8.73 10.29
C VAL A 135 0.54 -8.86 11.50
N LYS A 136 1.83 -8.72 11.25
CA LYS A 136 2.87 -8.85 12.29
C LYS A 136 3.13 -7.53 13.00
N ASP A 137 3.01 -6.42 12.25
CA ASP A 137 3.38 -5.09 12.69
C ASP A 137 2.60 -3.99 11.96
N ASN A 138 2.94 -2.73 12.27
CA ASN A 138 2.36 -1.55 11.64
C ASN A 138 2.70 -1.44 10.14
N VAL A 139 3.89 -1.89 9.73
CA VAL A 139 4.33 -1.81 8.33
C VAL A 139 3.45 -2.70 7.46
N GLU A 140 3.29 -3.97 7.85
CA GLU A 140 2.45 -4.92 7.13
C GLU A 140 0.98 -4.47 7.10
N THR A 141 0.50 -3.87 8.19
CA THR A 141 -0.85 -3.27 8.24
C THR A 141 -0.99 -2.13 7.23
N ILE A 142 -0.02 -1.20 7.17
CA ILE A 142 -0.03 -0.09 6.22
C ILE A 142 -0.05 -0.59 4.77
N VAL A 143 0.80 -1.58 4.45
CA VAL A 143 0.87 -2.18 3.11
C VAL A 143 -0.49 -2.72 2.70
N ARG A 144 -1.13 -3.51 3.56
CA ARG A 144 -2.43 -4.11 3.27
C ARG A 144 -3.55 -3.07 3.13
N ILE A 145 -3.57 -2.04 3.98
CA ILE A 145 -4.54 -0.94 3.82
C ILE A 145 -4.30 -0.21 2.49
N ARG A 146 -3.05 0.00 2.10
CA ARG A 146 -2.71 0.69 0.83
C ARG A 146 -3.02 -0.12 -0.43
N SER A 147 -3.23 -1.44 -0.34
CA SER A 147 -3.68 -2.24 -1.48
C SER A 147 -5.14 -1.99 -1.87
N HIS A 148 -5.93 -1.42 -0.97
CA HIS A 148 -7.32 -1.02 -1.24
C HIS A 148 -7.44 0.28 -2.03
N ALA A 149 -8.67 0.55 -2.51
CA ALA A 149 -9.07 1.86 -3.01
C ALA A 149 -9.65 2.72 -1.88
N PRO A 150 -9.58 4.06 -1.96
CA PRO A 150 -10.39 4.93 -1.12
C PRO A 150 -11.89 4.62 -1.29
N GLY A 151 -12.61 4.59 -0.17
CA GLY A 151 -14.03 4.21 -0.14
C GLY A 151 -14.29 2.69 -0.13
N GLU A 152 -13.27 1.87 -0.34
CA GLU A 152 -13.37 0.42 -0.25
C GLU A 152 -13.51 -0.04 1.21
N ARG A 153 -14.18 -1.17 1.41
CA ARG A 153 -14.36 -1.77 2.73
C ARG A 153 -13.22 -2.73 3.02
N ALA A 154 -12.53 -2.53 4.14
CA ALA A 154 -11.59 -3.46 4.73
C ALA A 154 -12.21 -4.16 5.95
N VAL A 155 -11.93 -5.44 6.11
CA VAL A 155 -12.36 -6.25 7.27
C VAL A 155 -11.16 -6.37 8.21
N LEU A 156 -11.25 -5.73 9.38
CA LEU A 156 -10.18 -5.75 10.37
C LEU A 156 -10.55 -6.64 11.55
N VAL A 157 -9.66 -7.55 11.95
CA VAL A 157 -9.74 -8.17 13.27
C VAL A 157 -8.85 -7.36 14.21
N VAL A 158 -9.46 -6.83 15.27
CA VAL A 158 -8.82 -5.92 16.21
C VAL A 158 -8.99 -6.46 17.62
N GLU A 159 -7.90 -6.55 18.36
CA GLU A 159 -7.92 -6.89 19.79
C GLU A 159 -8.30 -5.64 20.59
N VAL A 160 -9.40 -5.74 21.32
CA VAL A 160 -9.95 -4.72 22.21
C VAL A 160 -9.98 -5.29 23.62
N SER A 161 -9.15 -4.78 24.51
CA SER A 161 -9.04 -5.27 25.91
C SER A 161 -8.83 -6.79 26.00
N GLY A 162 -7.95 -7.34 25.14
CA GLY A 162 -7.61 -8.77 25.12
C GLY A 162 -8.59 -9.65 24.35
N VAL A 163 -9.64 -9.10 23.74
CA VAL A 163 -10.65 -9.84 22.98
C VAL A 163 -10.63 -9.42 21.52
N ASN A 164 -10.54 -10.39 20.61
CA ASN A 164 -10.59 -10.12 19.17
C ASN A 164 -12.02 -9.82 18.72
N LYS A 165 -12.20 -8.69 18.05
CA LYS A 165 -13.46 -8.25 17.45
C LYS A 165 -13.25 -7.96 15.96
N THR A 166 -14.28 -8.20 15.16
CA THR A 166 -14.25 -7.88 13.72
C THR A 166 -14.91 -6.55 13.47
N PHE A 167 -14.22 -5.69 12.72
CA PHE A 167 -14.69 -4.39 12.29
C PHE A 167 -14.73 -4.31 10.76
N ASN A 168 -15.83 -3.80 10.22
CA ASN A 168 -15.95 -3.46 8.80
C ASN A 168 -15.68 -1.96 8.67
N VAL A 169 -14.58 -1.60 8.04
CA VAL A 169 -14.12 -0.21 7.94
C VAL A 169 -14.18 0.24 6.50
N THR A 170 -14.94 1.31 6.22
CA THR A 170 -14.90 1.98 4.92
C THR A 170 -13.72 2.96 4.93
N LEU A 171 -12.72 2.69 4.11
CA LEU A 171 -11.48 3.47 4.09
C LEU A 171 -11.72 4.89 3.56
N GLY A 172 -11.14 5.87 4.23
CA GLY A 172 -11.14 7.26 3.79
C GLY A 172 -10.15 7.50 2.64
N SER A 173 -10.02 8.75 2.25
CA SER A 173 -9.07 9.22 1.24
C SER A 173 -8.04 10.14 1.89
N ALA A 174 -6.76 9.86 1.70
CA ALA A 174 -5.71 10.82 2.04
C ALA A 174 -5.70 11.93 0.99
N PRO A 175 -5.51 13.21 1.39
CA PRO A 175 -5.23 14.28 0.44
C PRO A 175 -4.01 13.88 -0.41
N SER A 176 -4.08 14.09 -1.72
CA SER A 176 -2.92 13.95 -2.58
C SER A 176 -1.88 14.99 -2.13
N ASN A 177 -0.72 14.53 -1.65
CA ASN A 177 0.40 15.43 -1.47
C ASN A 177 0.85 15.87 -2.86
N ASN A 178 0.40 17.06 -3.28
CA ASN A 178 1.02 17.79 -4.36
C ASN A 178 2.38 18.27 -3.83
N GLY A 179 3.43 17.50 -4.06
CA GLY A 179 4.82 17.93 -3.95
C GLY A 179 5.28 18.44 -5.30
#